data_4a625a6e9673c89e9f0e62686bfe2405
#
_entry.id   4a625a6e9673c89e9f0e62686bfe2405
#
_cell.length_a   1.000
_cell.length_b   1.000
_cell.length_c   1.000
_cell.angle_alpha   90.00
_cell.angle_beta   90.00
_cell.angle_gamma   90.00
#
_symmetry.space_group_name_H-M   'P 1'
#
loop_
_entity.id
_entity.type
_entity.pdbx_description
1 polymer ?
#
loop_
_entity_poly.entity_id
_entity_poly.type
_entity_poly.pdbx_seq_one_letter_code
_entity_poly.pdbx_strand_id
1 'polypeptide(L)'
;MSAAMRAPGARGLAPSPAALGARRGSARAPFHAARIARRRPSLARRAARAAVESHETDVVVIGAGIGGLCAGALSAKYGKRVTVVESHDVAGGAAHSWKRDGYTFESGPSLYSGMSQWPTTNPCGQVLHALDEPLPCVYYNTWMCHLPEGSFLTEVGNDQFVDVLKRFVPDVDGVNAAQEWLRLKTLMKPLAAASSALPPSAVRTDAFAAVTLARFVPGLLAAAPVLPEIMAPYSKFLEKNEIKHPFIKNWMEVLCFLLSGAPASGTLAAEIGYMFDDWYRPNSTLEFPVGGSEAIVEALARGLRKNGGRLELRSHVESVDVDGASGRATGVTLRNGSKIVAKEAVISNATVWDTLKILPPNAMESVKGGDDWVKEVNETKTCASFMHLHLGIDAAGLPDDLEIHHIYVADWDRGVTAEQNMVLVSIASVLDPSLAPEGKHVIHAYTPGNEPLELWQGLERGTPEYERLKEERSAVLWRAVEKAIPDVRDRVEKSFVGSPLTQQRWQRRHKGTYGGTGWITEDSDTIPITSATTPMDGLFVVGDSNFPGPGVPSVAAHGWSAAHELAPFWKQCQMLDKVAP
;
A
#
# COMPACT_ATOMS: atom_id res chain seq x y z
N MET A 1 -10.63 -23.84 -53.80
CA MET A 1 -11.46 -22.88 -54.55
C MET A 1 -11.09 -21.53 -53.98
N SER A 2 -10.04 -20.83 -54.44
CA SER A 2 -9.89 -20.02 -55.69
C SER A 2 -10.84 -18.85 -55.70
N ALA A 3 -10.39 -17.65 -55.54
CA ALA A 3 -9.95 -16.56 -56.42
C ALA A 3 -9.81 -15.27 -55.55
N ALA A 4 -8.74 -14.53 -55.36
CA ALA A 4 -7.90 -13.80 -56.31
C ALA A 4 -8.62 -12.74 -57.15
N MET A 5 -8.27 -11.45 -56.92
CA MET A 5 -8.10 -10.36 -57.91
C MET A 5 -7.89 -9.06 -57.16
N ARG A 6 -6.67 -8.50 -57.13
CA ARG A 6 -5.95 -7.63 -58.08
C ARG A 6 -6.36 -6.16 -58.00
N ALA A 7 -5.33 -5.36 -57.68
CA ALA A 7 -5.21 -3.91 -57.89
C ALA A 7 -5.12 -3.56 -59.39
N PRO A 8 -5.19 -2.29 -59.81
CA PRO A 8 -4.03 -1.47 -60.12
C PRO A 8 -4.27 0.03 -59.74
N GLY A 9 -3.33 0.89 -59.68
CA GLY A 9 -2.05 1.24 -60.33
C GLY A 9 -1.98 2.75 -60.40
N ALA A 10 -0.96 3.31 -59.89
CA ALA A 10 0.21 3.97 -60.36
C ALA A 10 0.08 5.33 -61.11
N ARG A 11 0.97 6.19 -60.72
CA ARG A 11 1.76 7.27 -61.40
C ARG A 11 1.66 8.58 -60.59
N GLY A 12 2.71 9.19 -60.04
CA GLY A 12 4.06 9.36 -60.55
C GLY A 12 4.27 10.87 -60.87
N LEU A 13 5.25 11.50 -60.20
CA LEU A 13 6.20 12.45 -60.81
C LEU A 13 6.75 13.43 -59.75
N ALA A 14 8.02 13.30 -59.43
CA ALA A 14 8.90 14.41 -59.02
C ALA A 14 9.34 15.14 -60.32
N PRO A 15 9.88 16.34 -60.23
CA PRO A 15 11.32 16.51 -60.00
C PRO A 15 11.76 17.76 -59.20
N SER A 16 12.98 17.69 -58.71
CA SER A 16 13.95 18.73 -58.38
C SER A 16 14.63 19.27 -59.67
N PRO A 17 15.59 20.19 -59.68
CA PRO A 17 16.21 21.14 -58.72
C PRO A 17 16.60 22.51 -59.32
N ALA A 18 17.53 23.20 -58.64
CA ALA A 18 18.44 24.27 -59.10
C ALA A 18 18.04 25.72 -58.72
N ALA A 19 18.89 26.65 -58.39
CA ALA A 19 20.33 26.74 -58.15
C ALA A 19 20.64 28.15 -57.62
N LEU A 20 21.71 28.25 -56.82
CA LEU A 20 22.73 29.31 -56.76
C LEU A 20 22.38 30.80 -56.87
N GLY A 21 22.84 31.57 -55.86
CA GLY A 21 23.05 33.01 -55.98
C GLY A 21 23.70 33.62 -54.73
N ALA A 22 25.03 33.61 -54.69
CA ALA A 22 25.80 34.30 -53.67
C ALA A 22 25.85 35.81 -53.97
N ARG A 23 25.84 36.67 -52.97
CA ARG A 23 26.67 37.94 -52.93
C ARG A 23 26.67 38.56 -51.51
N ARG A 24 27.85 38.62 -50.99
CA ARG A 24 28.64 39.59 -50.21
C ARG A 24 27.95 40.87 -49.72
N GLY A 25 28.16 41.18 -48.44
CA GLY A 25 28.77 42.44 -48.07
C GLY A 25 28.10 43.24 -46.99
N SER A 26 28.80 43.35 -45.90
CA SER A 26 29.11 44.55 -45.10
C SER A 26 28.11 45.04 -44.03
N ALA A 27 28.78 45.36 -42.95
CA ALA A 27 28.55 46.36 -41.91
C ALA A 27 27.96 45.90 -40.57
N ARG A 28 28.87 45.78 -39.63
CA ARG A 28 28.62 45.74 -38.18
C ARG A 28 28.06 47.09 -37.72
N ALA A 29 26.95 47.03 -36.99
CA ALA A 29 26.54 48.08 -36.05
C ALA A 29 26.36 47.47 -34.65
N PRO A 30 26.67 48.19 -33.56
CA PRO A 30 26.80 47.64 -32.23
C PRO A 30 25.41 47.41 -31.61
N PHE A 31 25.17 46.18 -31.13
CA PHE A 31 24.00 45.88 -30.34
C PHE A 31 24.15 46.51 -28.95
N HIS A 32 23.35 47.51 -28.66
CA HIS A 32 23.05 47.97 -27.31
C HIS A 32 22.34 46.85 -26.56
N ALA A 33 23.03 46.28 -25.54
CA ALA A 33 22.43 45.37 -24.57
C ALA A 33 21.45 46.15 -23.71
N ALA A 34 20.17 46.13 -24.07
CA ALA A 34 19.09 46.52 -23.16
C ALA A 34 19.00 45.48 -22.06
N ARG A 35 19.53 45.79 -20.87
CA ARG A 35 19.31 45.08 -19.61
C ARG A 35 17.82 45.11 -19.30
N ILE A 36 17.09 44.05 -19.69
CA ILE A 36 15.77 43.78 -19.16
C ILE A 36 15.94 43.41 -17.67
N ALA A 37 15.78 44.41 -16.82
CA ALA A 37 15.66 44.20 -15.38
C ALA A 37 14.43 43.33 -15.13
N ARG A 38 14.63 42.04 -14.95
CA ARG A 38 13.58 41.14 -14.38
C ARG A 38 13.30 41.65 -12.97
N ARG A 39 12.27 42.50 -12.85
CA ARG A 39 11.70 42.85 -11.55
C ARG A 39 11.29 41.54 -10.84
N ARG A 40 12.07 41.14 -9.82
CA ARG A 40 11.62 40.13 -8.87
C ARG A 40 10.30 40.62 -8.30
N PRO A 41 9.21 39.82 -8.33
CA PRO A 41 7.98 40.22 -7.67
C PRO A 41 8.29 40.48 -6.19
N SER A 42 7.88 41.62 -5.67
CA SER A 42 8.06 42.00 -4.29
C SER A 42 7.42 40.95 -3.37
N LEU A 43 8.04 40.70 -2.22
CA LEU A 43 7.54 39.80 -1.16
C LEU A 43 6.06 40.09 -0.80
N ALA A 44 5.59 41.33 -0.98
CA ALA A 44 4.19 41.72 -0.79
C ALA A 44 3.21 41.07 -1.80
N ARG A 45 3.65 40.68 -3.01
CA ARG A 45 2.81 39.91 -3.96
C ARG A 45 2.79 38.39 -3.68
N ARG A 46 3.68 37.89 -2.81
CA ARG A 46 3.60 36.51 -2.31
C ARG A 46 2.58 36.34 -1.18
N ALA A 47 2.22 37.42 -0.48
CA ALA A 47 1.25 37.39 0.61
C ALA A 47 -0.23 37.44 0.14
N ALA A 48 -0.50 37.74 -1.11
CA ALA A 48 -1.85 37.63 -1.68
C ALA A 48 -2.07 36.25 -2.34
N ARG A 49 -1.71 35.15 -1.65
CA ARG A 49 -2.38 33.86 -1.86
C ARG A 49 -3.77 34.03 -1.25
N ALA A 50 -4.79 33.84 -2.08
CA ALA A 50 -6.18 33.81 -1.60
C ALA A 50 -6.21 33.03 -0.28
N ALA A 51 -6.68 33.66 0.80
CA ALA A 51 -6.97 32.97 2.03
C ALA A 51 -7.93 31.85 1.64
N VAL A 52 -7.53 30.60 1.81
CA VAL A 52 -8.45 29.48 1.64
C VAL A 52 -9.51 29.71 2.70
N GLU A 53 -10.75 29.78 2.28
CA GLU A 53 -11.87 30.12 3.15
C GLU A 53 -12.02 29.04 4.20
N SER A 54 -11.93 29.40 5.48
CA SER A 54 -12.17 28.48 6.57
C SER A 54 -13.60 27.96 6.49
N HIS A 55 -13.78 26.65 6.60
CA HIS A 55 -15.11 26.06 6.50
C HIS A 55 -15.36 25.02 7.61
N GLU A 56 -16.60 24.59 7.70
CA GLU A 56 -17.10 23.71 8.73
C GLU A 56 -17.60 22.39 8.10
N THR A 57 -17.27 21.29 8.74
CA THR A 57 -17.71 19.94 8.32
C THR A 57 -18.02 19.10 9.57
N ASP A 58 -18.63 17.93 9.41
CA ASP A 58 -18.85 17.05 10.56
C ASP A 58 -17.58 16.26 10.87
N VAL A 59 -16.87 15.79 9.85
CA VAL A 59 -15.65 14.99 9.97
C VAL A 59 -14.55 15.55 9.07
N VAL A 60 -13.37 15.77 9.64
CA VAL A 60 -12.13 16.04 8.89
C VAL A 60 -11.29 14.78 8.87
N VAL A 61 -10.77 14.40 7.69
CA VAL A 61 -9.81 13.29 7.53
C VAL A 61 -8.48 13.85 7.07
N ILE A 62 -7.42 13.58 7.82
CA ILE A 62 -6.04 13.99 7.52
C ILE A 62 -5.34 12.87 6.75
N GLY A 63 -5.03 13.10 5.48
CA GLY A 63 -4.36 12.16 4.58
C GLY A 63 -5.34 11.32 3.75
N ALA A 64 -5.15 11.36 2.43
CA ALA A 64 -5.94 10.63 1.43
C ALA A 64 -5.26 9.30 1.01
N GLY A 65 -4.60 8.60 1.92
CA GLY A 65 -4.24 7.19 1.73
C GLY A 65 -5.49 6.30 1.77
N ILE A 66 -5.35 5.02 1.45
CA ILE A 66 -6.49 4.06 1.38
C ILE A 66 -7.31 4.09 2.68
N GLY A 67 -6.69 4.00 3.86
CA GLY A 67 -7.40 4.02 5.15
C GLY A 67 -8.24 5.29 5.35
N GLY A 68 -7.65 6.47 5.06
CA GLY A 68 -8.34 7.75 5.18
C GLY A 68 -9.47 7.92 4.16
N LEU A 69 -9.27 7.46 2.92
CA LEU A 69 -10.33 7.47 1.89
C LEU A 69 -11.46 6.51 2.26
N CYS A 70 -11.18 5.32 2.80
CA CYS A 70 -12.19 4.39 3.29
C CYS A 70 -13.00 5.02 4.44
N ALA A 71 -12.31 5.55 5.47
CA ALA A 71 -12.97 6.22 6.60
C ALA A 71 -13.84 7.39 6.14
N GLY A 72 -13.30 8.26 5.27
CA GLY A 72 -14.01 9.42 4.76
C GLY A 72 -15.21 9.05 3.88
N ALA A 73 -15.05 8.13 2.94
CA ALA A 73 -16.10 7.71 2.03
C ALA A 73 -17.24 6.98 2.76
N LEU A 74 -16.92 6.11 3.72
CA LEU A 74 -17.92 5.44 4.55
C LEU A 74 -18.65 6.43 5.46
N SER A 75 -17.94 7.34 6.12
CA SER A 75 -18.58 8.39 6.93
C SER A 75 -19.53 9.25 6.09
N ALA A 76 -19.14 9.61 4.85
CA ALA A 76 -20.02 10.31 3.92
C ALA A 76 -21.23 9.45 3.51
N LYS A 77 -21.04 8.15 3.26
CA LYS A 77 -22.12 7.19 2.98
C LYS A 77 -23.09 7.08 4.14
N TYR A 78 -22.62 7.19 5.38
CA TYR A 78 -23.47 7.27 6.58
C TYR A 78 -24.13 8.64 6.77
N GLY A 79 -23.89 9.60 5.88
CA GLY A 79 -24.59 10.90 5.83
C GLY A 79 -23.87 12.02 6.58
N LYS A 80 -22.58 11.86 6.91
CA LYS A 80 -21.76 12.94 7.46
C LYS A 80 -21.26 13.86 6.35
N ARG A 81 -21.12 15.15 6.64
CA ARG A 81 -20.34 16.06 5.80
C ARG A 81 -18.87 15.79 6.08
N VAL A 82 -18.11 15.42 5.07
CA VAL A 82 -16.71 14.99 5.21
C VAL A 82 -15.81 15.83 4.33
N THR A 83 -14.68 16.27 4.89
CA THR A 83 -13.57 16.85 4.14
C THR A 83 -12.32 16.02 4.39
N VAL A 84 -11.79 15.41 3.33
CA VAL A 84 -10.49 14.72 3.33
C VAL A 84 -9.44 15.71 2.82
N VAL A 85 -8.39 15.94 3.58
CA VAL A 85 -7.27 16.82 3.22
C VAL A 85 -6.00 16.02 2.97
N GLU A 86 -5.32 16.31 1.87
CA GLU A 86 -4.09 15.63 1.46
C GLU A 86 -2.98 16.66 1.18
N SER A 87 -1.81 16.41 1.74
CA SER A 87 -0.66 17.31 1.57
C SER A 87 0.01 17.24 0.20
N HIS A 88 -0.12 16.11 -0.47
CA HIS A 88 0.40 15.85 -1.80
C HIS A 88 -0.56 16.38 -2.89
N ASP A 89 -0.13 16.40 -4.14
CA ASP A 89 -0.97 16.76 -5.30
C ASP A 89 -1.68 15.54 -5.92
N VAL A 90 -1.45 14.34 -5.39
CA VAL A 90 -2.18 13.11 -5.71
C VAL A 90 -2.63 12.42 -4.42
N ALA A 91 -3.77 11.76 -4.48
CA ALA A 91 -4.25 10.89 -3.40
C ALA A 91 -3.61 9.50 -3.49
N GLY A 92 -3.76 8.69 -2.44
CA GLY A 92 -3.39 7.28 -2.43
C GLY A 92 -2.35 6.91 -1.36
N GLY A 93 -1.58 7.88 -0.83
CA GLY A 93 -0.53 7.58 0.13
C GLY A 93 0.49 6.58 -0.46
N ALA A 94 0.75 5.46 0.22
CA ALA A 94 1.65 4.41 -0.30
C ALA A 94 1.12 3.71 -1.57
N ALA A 95 -0.17 3.78 -1.84
CA ALA A 95 -0.80 3.21 -3.03
C ALA A 95 -0.96 4.22 -4.19
N HIS A 96 -0.27 5.37 -4.15
CA HIS A 96 -0.34 6.32 -5.25
C HIS A 96 0.45 5.82 -6.46
N SER A 97 0.00 6.20 -7.65
CA SER A 97 0.74 6.04 -8.90
C SER A 97 1.19 7.40 -9.43
N TRP A 98 2.25 7.43 -10.21
CA TRP A 98 2.74 8.62 -10.86
C TRP A 98 3.09 8.35 -12.32
N LYS A 99 2.86 9.35 -13.19
CA LYS A 99 3.00 9.20 -14.64
C LYS A 99 4.18 9.98 -15.16
N ARG A 100 4.96 9.36 -16.04
CA ARG A 100 6.05 10.03 -16.74
C ARG A 100 6.32 9.39 -18.10
N ASP A 101 6.33 10.23 -19.13
CA ASP A 101 6.66 9.85 -20.51
C ASP A 101 5.84 8.64 -21.02
N GLY A 102 4.57 8.56 -20.65
CA GLY A 102 3.64 7.48 -21.03
C GLY A 102 3.65 6.25 -20.12
N TYR A 103 4.61 6.15 -19.19
CA TYR A 103 4.63 5.10 -18.17
C TYR A 103 3.84 5.51 -16.94
N THR A 104 3.13 4.57 -16.34
CA THR A 104 2.49 4.69 -15.02
C THR A 104 3.26 3.84 -14.04
N PHE A 105 3.92 4.48 -13.08
CA PHE A 105 4.71 3.82 -12.04
C PHE A 105 3.91 3.72 -10.74
N GLU A 106 3.96 2.57 -10.11
CA GLU A 106 3.34 2.31 -8.82
C GLU A 106 4.34 2.50 -7.67
N SER A 107 3.87 2.99 -6.52
CA SER A 107 4.75 3.34 -5.39
C SER A 107 4.69 2.32 -4.25
N GLY A 108 3.82 1.33 -4.31
CA GLY A 108 3.61 0.40 -3.20
C GLY A 108 2.98 -0.91 -3.60
N PRO A 109 1.75 -1.20 -3.17
CA PRO A 109 1.14 -2.51 -3.33
C PRO A 109 0.90 -2.87 -4.79
N SER A 110 1.08 -4.15 -5.13
CA SER A 110 0.85 -4.67 -6.48
C SER A 110 0.17 -6.04 -6.48
N LEU A 111 0.12 -6.74 -5.35
CA LEU A 111 -0.51 -8.04 -5.22
C LEU A 111 -1.83 -7.88 -4.47
N TYR A 112 -2.93 -8.24 -5.14
CA TYR A 112 -4.27 -8.06 -4.64
C TYR A 112 -5.10 -9.33 -4.78
N SER A 113 -6.13 -9.47 -3.93
CA SER A 113 -7.15 -10.52 -3.99
C SER A 113 -8.45 -10.01 -3.39
N GLY A 114 -9.58 -10.55 -3.80
CA GLY A 114 -10.90 -10.23 -3.25
C GLY A 114 -11.36 -8.78 -3.40
N MET A 115 -10.85 -8.05 -4.40
CA MET A 115 -11.17 -6.64 -4.63
C MET A 115 -12.44 -6.44 -5.45
N SER A 116 -12.69 -7.30 -6.44
CA SER A 116 -13.79 -7.18 -7.40
C SER A 116 -14.81 -8.31 -7.30
N GLN A 117 -14.42 -9.47 -6.80
CA GLN A 117 -15.31 -10.62 -6.62
C GLN A 117 -16.26 -10.43 -5.44
N TRP A 118 -17.48 -10.93 -5.58
CA TRP A 118 -18.49 -10.90 -4.54
C TRP A 118 -19.12 -12.28 -4.36
N PRO A 119 -19.31 -12.78 -3.11
CA PRO A 119 -18.94 -12.17 -1.83
C PRO A 119 -17.41 -12.16 -1.60
N THR A 120 -16.93 -11.21 -0.80
CA THR A 120 -15.52 -11.10 -0.43
C THR A 120 -15.33 -10.89 1.07
N THR A 121 -14.26 -11.47 1.60
CA THR A 121 -13.77 -11.20 2.97
C THR A 121 -12.78 -10.01 3.00
N ASN A 122 -12.32 -9.51 1.83
CA ASN A 122 -11.42 -8.38 1.76
C ASN A 122 -12.11 -7.08 2.20
N PRO A 123 -11.67 -6.41 3.27
CA PRO A 123 -12.30 -5.19 3.77
C PRO A 123 -12.35 -4.04 2.76
N CYS A 124 -11.34 -3.91 1.89
CA CYS A 124 -11.34 -2.88 0.84
C CYS A 124 -12.36 -3.21 -0.26
N GLY A 125 -12.46 -4.47 -0.67
CA GLY A 125 -13.51 -4.93 -1.59
C GLY A 125 -14.91 -4.68 -1.02
N GLN A 126 -15.09 -4.92 0.28
CA GLN A 126 -16.34 -4.60 0.98
C GLN A 126 -16.64 -3.09 0.98
N VAL A 127 -15.63 -2.21 1.17
CA VAL A 127 -15.82 -0.75 1.08
C VAL A 127 -16.24 -0.36 -0.33
N LEU A 128 -15.58 -0.86 -1.37
CA LEU A 128 -15.94 -0.57 -2.76
C LEU A 128 -17.38 -1.00 -3.08
N HIS A 129 -17.76 -2.20 -2.62
CA HIS A 129 -19.13 -2.68 -2.74
C HIS A 129 -20.14 -1.81 -1.96
N ALA A 130 -19.79 -1.41 -0.73
CA ALA A 130 -20.60 -0.50 0.08
C ALA A 130 -20.86 0.83 -0.62
N LEU A 131 -19.88 1.34 -1.34
CA LEU A 131 -19.94 2.61 -2.07
C LEU A 131 -20.59 2.50 -3.45
N ASP A 132 -20.89 1.29 -3.93
CA ASP A 132 -21.34 1.03 -5.31
C ASP A 132 -20.31 1.54 -6.34
N GLU A 133 -19.03 1.27 -6.09
CA GLU A 133 -17.91 1.63 -6.96
C GLU A 133 -17.24 0.36 -7.50
N PRO A 134 -17.60 -0.08 -8.73
CA PRO A 134 -16.98 -1.27 -9.32
C PRO A 134 -15.49 -1.02 -9.61
N LEU A 135 -14.70 -2.05 -9.40
CA LEU A 135 -13.27 -2.07 -9.70
C LEU A 135 -13.00 -3.18 -10.72
N PRO A 136 -12.89 -2.89 -12.02
CA PRO A 136 -12.50 -3.89 -12.99
C PRO A 136 -11.10 -4.45 -12.68
N CYS A 137 -10.97 -5.79 -12.69
CA CYS A 137 -9.70 -6.47 -12.42
C CYS A 137 -9.41 -7.53 -13.49
N VAL A 138 -8.11 -7.77 -13.72
CA VAL A 138 -7.61 -8.95 -14.44
C VAL A 138 -7.33 -10.03 -13.40
N TYR A 139 -7.80 -11.26 -13.67
CA TYR A 139 -7.60 -12.40 -12.77
C TYR A 139 -6.37 -13.20 -13.18
N TYR A 140 -5.60 -13.64 -12.21
CA TYR A 140 -4.45 -14.50 -12.37
C TYR A 140 -4.27 -15.36 -11.11
N ASN A 141 -3.39 -16.35 -11.14
CA ASN A 141 -3.19 -17.24 -9.98
C ASN A 141 -1.73 -17.64 -9.76
N THR A 142 -0.80 -17.07 -10.52
CA THR A 142 0.61 -17.47 -10.53
C THR A 142 1.53 -16.35 -10.10
N TRP A 143 2.67 -16.70 -9.53
CA TRP A 143 3.86 -15.85 -9.42
C TRP A 143 5.14 -16.67 -9.45
N MET A 144 6.23 -16.06 -9.91
CA MET A 144 7.54 -16.67 -9.98
C MET A 144 8.30 -16.48 -8.66
N CYS A 145 8.96 -17.56 -8.20
CA CYS A 145 9.88 -17.53 -7.07
C CYS A 145 11.30 -17.78 -7.55
N HIS A 146 12.26 -17.01 -7.05
CA HIS A 146 13.70 -17.18 -7.22
C HIS A 146 14.31 -17.34 -5.83
N LEU A 147 14.40 -18.58 -5.38
CA LEU A 147 14.84 -18.96 -4.04
C LEU A 147 16.17 -19.72 -4.11
N PRO A 148 16.87 -19.95 -3.00
CA PRO A 148 18.12 -20.73 -3.00
C PRO A 148 17.99 -22.12 -3.62
N GLU A 149 16.84 -22.78 -3.53
CA GLU A 149 16.55 -24.09 -4.14
C GLU A 149 16.40 -24.02 -5.66
N GLY A 150 16.10 -22.86 -6.22
CA GLY A 150 15.92 -22.66 -7.65
C GLY A 150 14.84 -21.66 -8.01
N SER A 151 14.53 -21.58 -9.30
CA SER A 151 13.43 -20.76 -9.83
C SER A 151 12.25 -21.64 -10.21
N PHE A 152 11.07 -21.31 -9.72
CA PHE A 152 9.85 -22.05 -9.99
C PHE A 152 8.60 -21.18 -9.93
N LEU A 153 7.61 -21.56 -10.70
CA LEU A 153 6.28 -20.98 -10.65
C LEU A 153 5.48 -21.57 -9.49
N THR A 154 4.76 -20.75 -8.74
CA THR A 154 3.81 -21.20 -7.73
C THR A 154 2.42 -20.65 -8.04
N GLU A 155 1.39 -21.39 -7.62
CA GLU A 155 0.00 -21.06 -7.92
C GLU A 155 -0.85 -21.01 -6.64
N VAL A 156 -1.84 -20.12 -6.63
CA VAL A 156 -2.91 -20.11 -5.64
C VAL A 156 -4.12 -20.91 -6.14
N GLY A 157 -5.01 -21.30 -5.26
CA GLY A 157 -6.29 -21.91 -5.60
C GLY A 157 -6.25 -23.39 -5.98
N ASN A 158 -5.08 -24.03 -5.93
CA ASN A 158 -4.89 -25.45 -6.23
C ASN A 158 -3.75 -26.07 -5.40
N ASP A 159 -3.37 -27.29 -5.73
CA ASP A 159 -2.29 -28.03 -5.04
C ASP A 159 -1.00 -28.15 -5.85
N GLN A 160 -0.79 -27.31 -6.87
CA GLN A 160 0.40 -27.30 -7.72
C GLN A 160 1.70 -27.14 -6.89
N PHE A 161 1.64 -26.36 -5.80
CA PHE A 161 2.79 -26.17 -4.92
C PHE A 161 3.31 -27.49 -4.32
N VAL A 162 2.47 -28.51 -4.16
CA VAL A 162 2.88 -29.85 -3.72
C VAL A 162 3.87 -30.48 -4.72
N ASP A 163 3.64 -30.28 -6.01
CA ASP A 163 4.54 -30.80 -7.06
C ASP A 163 5.83 -29.99 -7.16
N VAL A 164 5.77 -28.68 -6.91
CA VAL A 164 6.96 -27.83 -6.73
C VAL A 164 7.83 -28.37 -5.58
N LEU A 165 7.24 -28.62 -4.43
CA LEU A 165 7.95 -29.15 -3.26
C LEU A 165 8.62 -30.49 -3.56
N LYS A 166 7.92 -31.42 -4.19
CA LYS A 166 8.49 -32.73 -4.58
C LYS A 166 9.67 -32.61 -5.56
N ARG A 167 9.66 -31.59 -6.41
CA ARG A 167 10.68 -31.42 -7.47
C ARG A 167 11.91 -30.65 -6.98
N PHE A 168 11.73 -29.61 -6.18
CA PHE A 168 12.78 -28.66 -5.85
C PHE A 168 13.30 -28.77 -4.42
N VAL A 169 12.53 -29.41 -3.50
CA VAL A 169 12.84 -29.40 -2.09
C VAL A 169 13.14 -30.82 -1.60
N PRO A 170 14.39 -31.11 -1.25
CA PRO A 170 14.77 -32.43 -0.75
C PRO A 170 14.20 -32.70 0.65
N ASP A 171 14.04 -33.97 0.99
CA ASP A 171 13.71 -34.38 2.36
C ASP A 171 14.87 -34.04 3.30
N VAL A 172 14.54 -33.52 4.48
CA VAL A 172 15.50 -33.16 5.52
C VAL A 172 15.15 -33.89 6.81
N ASP A 173 16.13 -34.60 7.41
CA ASP A 173 15.93 -35.33 8.67
C ASP A 173 14.74 -36.30 8.66
N GLY A 174 14.45 -36.89 7.51
CA GLY A 174 13.31 -37.79 7.32
C GLY A 174 11.97 -37.12 7.21
N VAL A 175 11.91 -35.79 7.15
CA VAL A 175 10.71 -34.99 6.93
C VAL A 175 10.57 -34.65 5.46
N ASN A 176 9.44 -35.01 4.86
CA ASN A 176 9.10 -34.68 3.47
C ASN A 176 8.34 -33.35 3.40
N ALA A 177 8.86 -32.38 2.65
CA ALA A 177 8.30 -31.04 2.54
C ALA A 177 6.85 -31.03 2.03
N ALA A 178 6.54 -31.85 1.02
CA ALA A 178 5.19 -31.89 0.44
C ALA A 178 4.15 -32.47 1.41
N GLN A 179 4.54 -33.48 2.20
CA GLN A 179 3.65 -34.04 3.22
C GLN A 179 3.43 -33.05 4.37
N GLU A 180 4.50 -32.38 4.80
CA GLU A 180 4.37 -31.38 5.87
C GLU A 180 3.54 -30.17 5.43
N TRP A 181 3.66 -29.73 4.18
CA TRP A 181 2.80 -28.69 3.61
C TRP A 181 1.30 -29.08 3.64
N LEU A 182 0.98 -30.28 3.19
CA LEU A 182 -0.40 -30.79 3.21
C LEU A 182 -0.95 -30.90 4.64
N ARG A 183 -0.08 -31.32 5.59
CA ARG A 183 -0.41 -31.31 7.02
C ARG A 183 -0.66 -29.89 7.51
N LEU A 184 0.22 -28.92 7.18
CA LEU A 184 0.06 -27.52 7.54
C LEU A 184 -1.23 -26.95 6.98
N LYS A 185 -1.54 -27.16 5.70
CA LYS A 185 -2.83 -26.73 5.09
C LYS A 185 -4.03 -27.27 5.89
N THR A 186 -3.94 -28.49 6.38
CA THR A 186 -5.02 -29.09 7.19
C THR A 186 -5.14 -28.43 8.56
N LEU A 187 -4.02 -28.16 9.23
CA LEU A 187 -3.95 -27.47 10.52
C LEU A 187 -4.44 -26.01 10.43
N MET A 188 -4.24 -25.35 9.29
CA MET A 188 -4.67 -23.97 9.06
C MET A 188 -6.19 -23.80 8.87
N LYS A 189 -6.94 -24.85 8.49
CA LYS A 189 -8.39 -24.74 8.22
C LYS A 189 -9.20 -24.10 9.36
N PRO A 190 -9.05 -24.51 10.63
CA PRO A 190 -9.80 -23.87 11.71
C PRO A 190 -9.37 -22.42 11.96
N LEU A 191 -8.08 -22.07 11.76
CA LEU A 191 -7.59 -20.70 11.85
C LEU A 191 -8.16 -19.82 10.74
N ALA A 192 -8.16 -20.32 9.50
CA ALA A 192 -8.73 -19.65 8.34
C ALA A 192 -10.22 -19.32 8.56
N ALA A 193 -11.00 -20.32 8.99
CA ALA A 193 -12.41 -20.13 9.29
C ALA A 193 -12.65 -19.13 10.43
N ALA A 194 -11.81 -19.15 11.47
CA ALA A 194 -11.92 -18.25 12.61
C ALA A 194 -11.53 -16.80 12.24
N SER A 195 -10.50 -16.62 11.42
CA SER A 195 -10.04 -15.29 10.98
C SER A 195 -11.08 -14.56 10.11
N SER A 196 -11.90 -15.31 9.38
CA SER A 196 -12.97 -14.77 8.53
C SER A 196 -14.34 -14.71 9.26
N ALA A 197 -14.44 -15.20 10.51
CA ALA A 197 -15.71 -15.27 11.23
C ALA A 197 -16.30 -13.92 11.65
N LEU A 198 -15.47 -12.89 11.74
CA LEU A 198 -15.87 -11.54 12.14
C LEU A 198 -15.36 -10.49 11.14
N PRO A 199 -16.18 -10.01 10.21
CA PRO A 199 -15.75 -8.98 9.28
C PRO A 199 -15.60 -7.62 9.99
N PRO A 200 -14.62 -6.78 9.58
CA PRO A 200 -14.44 -5.43 10.13
C PRO A 200 -15.69 -4.56 10.04
N SER A 201 -16.54 -4.80 9.05
CA SER A 201 -17.82 -4.11 8.87
C SER A 201 -18.81 -4.35 10.03
N ALA A 202 -18.60 -5.38 10.86
CA ALA A 202 -19.46 -5.68 12.05
C ALA A 202 -18.93 -5.03 13.33
N VAL A 203 -17.66 -4.65 13.38
CA VAL A 203 -17.00 -4.19 14.61
C VAL A 203 -17.39 -2.75 14.95
N ARG A 204 -17.67 -2.52 16.23
CA ARG A 204 -17.80 -1.20 16.88
C ARG A 204 -17.47 -1.35 18.37
N THR A 205 -17.14 -0.26 19.05
CA THR A 205 -16.66 -0.28 20.45
C THR A 205 -17.71 0.17 21.47
N ASP A 206 -18.85 0.70 21.03
CA ASP A 206 -19.90 1.21 21.92
C ASP A 206 -20.90 0.12 22.38
N ALA A 207 -21.89 0.53 23.19
CA ALA A 207 -22.89 -0.38 23.75
C ALA A 207 -23.74 -1.13 22.69
N PHE A 208 -23.77 -0.67 21.45
CA PHE A 208 -24.50 -1.34 20.36
C PHE A 208 -23.69 -2.45 19.67
N ALA A 209 -22.45 -2.71 20.08
CA ALA A 209 -21.65 -3.82 19.59
C ALA A 209 -22.40 -5.17 19.66
N ALA A 210 -23.16 -5.41 20.74
CA ALA A 210 -23.96 -6.62 20.88
C ALA A 210 -24.99 -6.80 19.75
N VAL A 211 -25.55 -5.71 19.22
CA VAL A 211 -26.52 -5.75 18.12
C VAL A 211 -25.85 -6.07 16.79
N THR A 212 -24.73 -5.42 16.49
CA THR A 212 -24.00 -5.61 15.21
C THR A 212 -23.32 -6.97 15.14
N LEU A 213 -22.88 -7.50 16.29
CA LEU A 213 -22.22 -8.81 16.41
C LEU A 213 -23.20 -9.99 16.49
N ALA A 214 -24.49 -9.75 16.80
CA ALA A 214 -25.45 -10.83 17.06
C ALA A 214 -25.54 -11.89 15.96
N ARG A 215 -25.47 -11.47 14.68
CA ARG A 215 -25.52 -12.37 13.52
C ARG A 215 -24.28 -13.24 13.37
N PHE A 216 -23.15 -12.82 13.93
CA PHE A 216 -21.86 -13.52 13.85
C PHE A 216 -21.59 -14.43 15.04
N VAL A 217 -22.46 -14.43 16.07
CA VAL A 217 -22.33 -15.27 17.28
C VAL A 217 -22.10 -16.75 16.96
N PRO A 218 -22.80 -17.38 16.02
CA PRO A 218 -22.53 -18.80 15.71
C PRO A 218 -21.09 -19.02 15.20
N GLY A 219 -20.59 -18.15 14.32
CA GLY A 219 -19.21 -18.20 13.82
C GLY A 219 -18.18 -17.94 14.93
N LEU A 220 -18.43 -16.95 15.80
CA LEU A 220 -17.57 -16.63 16.93
C LEU A 220 -17.51 -17.79 17.96
N LEU A 221 -18.63 -18.45 18.23
CA LEU A 221 -18.66 -19.65 19.10
C LEU A 221 -17.87 -20.80 18.46
N ALA A 222 -17.97 -20.98 17.15
CA ALA A 222 -17.18 -21.98 16.42
C ALA A 222 -15.68 -21.65 16.44
N ALA A 223 -15.31 -20.37 16.41
CA ALA A 223 -13.94 -19.88 16.48
C ALA A 223 -13.34 -19.93 17.90
N ALA A 224 -14.16 -19.95 18.94
CA ALA A 224 -13.74 -19.86 20.35
C ALA A 224 -12.61 -20.85 20.75
N PRO A 225 -12.59 -22.12 20.29
CA PRO A 225 -11.52 -23.05 20.65
C PRO A 225 -10.13 -22.64 20.12
N VAL A 226 -10.07 -21.90 18.99
CA VAL A 226 -8.79 -21.47 18.35
C VAL A 226 -8.49 -19.99 18.59
N LEU A 227 -9.33 -19.28 19.32
CA LEU A 227 -9.15 -17.85 19.61
C LEU A 227 -7.78 -17.53 20.24
N PRO A 228 -7.25 -18.29 21.22
CA PRO A 228 -5.93 -18.04 21.75
C PRO A 228 -4.82 -18.20 20.70
N GLU A 229 -5.00 -19.07 19.71
CA GLU A 229 -4.02 -19.31 18.65
C GLU A 229 -4.05 -18.19 17.62
N ILE A 230 -5.22 -17.76 17.16
CA ILE A 230 -5.32 -16.68 16.16
C ILE A 230 -4.84 -15.32 16.70
N MET A 231 -4.86 -15.15 18.02
CA MET A 231 -4.40 -13.93 18.71
C MET A 231 -2.91 -13.96 19.08
N ALA A 232 -2.23 -15.06 18.84
CA ALA A 232 -0.80 -15.24 19.13
C ALA A 232 0.05 -14.97 17.86
N PRO A 233 1.38 -14.73 18.03
CA PRO A 233 2.34 -14.76 16.93
C PRO A 233 2.28 -16.09 16.18
N TYR A 234 2.39 -16.04 14.85
CA TYR A 234 2.28 -17.24 14.03
C TYR A 234 3.41 -18.26 14.27
N SER A 235 4.59 -17.79 14.72
CA SER A 235 5.69 -18.68 15.14
C SER A 235 5.26 -19.68 16.23
N LYS A 236 4.41 -19.24 17.19
CA LYS A 236 3.87 -20.12 18.25
C LYS A 236 2.98 -21.23 17.69
N PHE A 237 2.22 -20.92 16.62
CA PHE A 237 1.43 -21.93 15.93
C PHE A 237 2.33 -22.96 15.22
N LEU A 238 3.40 -22.54 14.55
CA LEU A 238 4.36 -23.43 13.91
C LEU A 238 5.05 -24.33 14.94
N GLU A 239 5.50 -23.78 16.07
CA GLU A 239 6.13 -24.50 17.17
C GLU A 239 5.19 -25.53 17.80
N LYS A 240 3.97 -25.10 18.21
CA LYS A 240 2.95 -25.95 18.82
C LYS A 240 2.60 -27.16 17.96
N ASN A 241 2.56 -26.94 16.63
CA ASN A 241 2.22 -27.98 15.69
C ASN A 241 3.44 -28.73 15.14
N GLU A 242 4.62 -28.51 15.73
CA GLU A 242 5.85 -29.20 15.35
C GLU A 242 6.13 -29.19 13.84
N ILE A 243 6.03 -28.02 13.20
CA ILE A 243 6.47 -27.86 11.81
C ILE A 243 7.98 -27.89 11.80
N LYS A 244 8.59 -28.88 11.11
CA LYS A 244 10.03 -29.19 11.22
C LYS A 244 10.83 -28.88 9.98
N HIS A 245 10.24 -29.06 8.78
CA HIS A 245 10.98 -28.90 7.53
C HIS A 245 11.49 -27.47 7.35
N PRO A 246 12.81 -27.24 7.15
CA PRO A 246 13.38 -25.90 7.06
C PRO A 246 12.75 -25.06 5.95
N PHE A 247 12.57 -25.63 4.75
CA PHE A 247 11.93 -24.93 3.64
C PHE A 247 10.50 -24.47 3.99
N ILE A 248 9.69 -25.32 4.64
CA ILE A 248 8.31 -24.95 4.99
C ILE A 248 8.31 -23.80 5.99
N LYS A 249 9.22 -23.79 6.98
CA LYS A 249 9.40 -22.65 7.89
C LYS A 249 9.79 -21.38 7.13
N ASN A 250 10.81 -21.46 6.28
CA ASN A 250 11.29 -20.34 5.47
C ASN A 250 10.18 -19.81 4.52
N TRP A 251 9.41 -20.72 3.92
CA TRP A 251 8.27 -20.34 3.10
C TRP A 251 7.22 -19.56 3.90
N MET A 252 6.91 -20.01 5.11
CA MET A 252 5.99 -19.29 5.98
C MET A 252 6.55 -17.94 6.43
N GLU A 253 7.85 -17.82 6.66
CA GLU A 253 8.52 -16.54 6.91
C GLU A 253 8.36 -15.58 5.72
N VAL A 254 8.53 -16.08 4.47
CA VAL A 254 8.28 -15.28 3.26
C VAL A 254 6.83 -14.77 3.23
N LEU A 255 5.85 -15.64 3.48
CA LEU A 255 4.44 -15.26 3.44
C LEU A 255 4.08 -14.28 4.57
N CYS A 256 4.62 -14.47 5.78
CA CYS A 256 4.47 -13.51 6.88
C CYS A 256 5.04 -12.15 6.49
N PHE A 257 6.26 -12.12 5.96
CA PHE A 257 6.95 -10.89 5.61
C PHE A 257 6.27 -10.15 4.44
N LEU A 258 5.74 -10.88 3.46
CA LEU A 258 4.89 -10.32 2.38
C LEU A 258 3.64 -9.62 2.91
N LEU A 259 3.00 -10.23 3.91
CA LEU A 259 1.71 -9.78 4.41
C LEU A 259 1.84 -8.63 5.41
N SER A 260 2.72 -8.79 6.40
CA SER A 260 2.83 -7.88 7.55
C SER A 260 4.09 -7.02 7.57
N GLY A 261 5.11 -7.32 6.73
CA GLY A 261 6.44 -6.70 6.82
C GLY A 261 7.22 -7.17 8.05
N ALA A 262 6.82 -8.28 8.68
CA ALA A 262 7.42 -8.84 9.88
C ALA A 262 7.65 -10.36 9.72
N PRO A 263 8.56 -10.98 10.49
CA PRO A 263 8.73 -12.43 10.53
C PRO A 263 7.52 -13.10 11.19
N ALA A 264 7.48 -14.42 11.19
CA ALA A 264 6.39 -15.19 11.82
C ALA A 264 6.22 -14.88 13.33
N SER A 265 7.29 -14.47 14.02
CA SER A 265 7.25 -14.04 15.42
C SER A 265 6.58 -12.67 15.62
N GLY A 266 6.48 -11.87 14.58
CA GLY A 266 5.86 -10.53 14.59
C GLY A 266 4.54 -10.46 13.79
N THR A 267 4.11 -11.56 13.18
CA THR A 267 2.88 -11.65 12.39
C THR A 267 1.82 -12.41 13.18
N LEU A 268 0.62 -11.84 13.26
CA LEU A 268 -0.50 -12.48 13.96
C LEU A 268 -0.97 -13.74 13.20
N ALA A 269 -1.24 -14.83 13.92
CA ALA A 269 -1.73 -16.05 13.29
C ALA A 269 -3.08 -15.85 12.57
N ALA A 270 -3.90 -14.88 13.02
CA ALA A 270 -5.12 -14.48 12.34
C ALA A 270 -4.86 -13.96 10.91
N GLU A 271 -3.79 -13.21 10.69
CA GLU A 271 -3.45 -12.66 9.37
C GLU A 271 -3.07 -13.78 8.39
N ILE A 272 -2.28 -14.75 8.87
CA ILE A 272 -1.93 -15.93 8.06
C ILE A 272 -3.15 -16.82 7.85
N GLY A 273 -4.03 -16.95 8.86
CA GLY A 273 -5.32 -17.62 8.72
C GLY A 273 -6.18 -17.01 7.63
N TYR A 274 -6.31 -15.69 7.61
CA TYR A 274 -7.00 -14.93 6.56
C TYR A 274 -6.40 -15.19 5.17
N MET A 275 -5.06 -15.12 5.04
CA MET A 275 -4.38 -15.40 3.78
C MET A 275 -4.60 -16.83 3.31
N PHE A 276 -4.60 -17.82 4.20
CA PHE A 276 -4.88 -19.22 3.85
C PHE A 276 -6.31 -19.40 3.34
N ASP A 277 -7.29 -18.73 3.93
CA ASP A 277 -8.67 -18.71 3.45
C ASP A 277 -8.76 -18.08 2.05
N ASP A 278 -8.03 -17.02 1.81
CA ASP A 278 -8.08 -16.27 0.57
C ASP A 278 -7.30 -16.94 -0.58
N TRP A 279 -6.08 -17.46 -0.32
CA TRP A 279 -5.18 -17.97 -1.38
C TRP A 279 -5.19 -19.48 -1.56
N TYR A 280 -5.36 -20.25 -0.48
CA TYR A 280 -5.20 -21.71 -0.53
C TYR A 280 -6.54 -22.47 -0.47
N ARG A 281 -7.66 -21.79 -0.56
CA ARG A 281 -8.94 -22.45 -0.85
C ARG A 281 -9.00 -22.84 -2.34
N PRO A 282 -9.76 -23.90 -2.70
CA PRO A 282 -9.90 -24.30 -4.10
C PRO A 282 -10.48 -23.18 -4.97
N ASN A 283 -9.89 -23.01 -6.16
CA ASN A 283 -10.27 -22.01 -7.17
C ASN A 283 -10.12 -20.54 -6.73
N SER A 284 -9.26 -20.26 -5.76
CA SER A 284 -8.87 -18.88 -5.45
C SER A 284 -8.11 -18.28 -6.62
N THR A 285 -8.24 -16.97 -6.79
CA THR A 285 -7.49 -16.19 -7.77
C THR A 285 -6.96 -14.92 -7.13
N LEU A 286 -5.86 -14.43 -7.67
CA LEU A 286 -5.38 -13.09 -7.46
C LEU A 286 -6.04 -12.14 -8.47
N GLU A 287 -6.02 -10.87 -8.16
CA GLU A 287 -6.65 -9.83 -8.96
C GLU A 287 -5.67 -8.68 -9.19
N PHE A 288 -5.64 -8.13 -10.38
CA PHE A 288 -4.92 -6.90 -10.64
C PHE A 288 -5.90 -5.84 -11.18
N PRO A 289 -6.08 -4.70 -10.48
CA PRO A 289 -6.98 -3.64 -10.92
C PRO A 289 -6.54 -3.05 -12.25
N VAL A 290 -7.46 -2.91 -13.20
CA VAL A 290 -7.20 -2.22 -14.47
C VAL A 290 -6.96 -0.74 -14.18
N GLY A 291 -5.78 -0.23 -14.52
CA GLY A 291 -5.26 1.07 -14.12
C GLY A 291 -4.37 1.03 -12.88
N GLY A 292 -4.06 -0.17 -12.35
CA GLY A 292 -3.18 -0.36 -11.20
C GLY A 292 -3.76 0.15 -9.89
N SER A 293 -2.89 0.45 -8.93
CA SER A 293 -3.27 0.97 -7.60
C SER A 293 -4.07 2.28 -7.67
N GLU A 294 -3.81 3.13 -8.70
CA GLU A 294 -4.56 4.37 -8.92
C GLU A 294 -6.06 4.12 -9.07
N ALA A 295 -6.45 2.99 -9.69
CA ALA A 295 -7.87 2.65 -9.88
C ALA A 295 -8.62 2.44 -8.57
N ILE A 296 -7.97 1.84 -7.55
CA ILE A 296 -8.53 1.69 -6.20
C ILE A 296 -8.73 3.06 -5.56
N VAL A 297 -7.69 3.89 -5.61
CA VAL A 297 -7.71 5.25 -5.04
C VAL A 297 -8.82 6.10 -5.66
N GLU A 298 -8.93 6.08 -6.98
CA GLU A 298 -9.95 6.82 -7.71
C GLU A 298 -11.37 6.29 -7.44
N ALA A 299 -11.55 4.98 -7.30
CA ALA A 299 -12.84 4.41 -6.93
C ALA A 299 -13.29 4.88 -5.54
N LEU A 300 -12.40 4.86 -4.55
CA LEU A 300 -12.67 5.38 -3.21
C LEU A 300 -12.96 6.90 -3.23
N ALA A 301 -12.18 7.67 -3.99
CA ALA A 301 -12.39 9.11 -4.14
C ALA A 301 -13.71 9.45 -4.86
N ARG A 302 -14.10 8.65 -5.87
CA ARG A 302 -15.43 8.78 -6.50
C ARG A 302 -16.54 8.47 -5.50
N GLY A 303 -16.41 7.39 -4.71
CA GLY A 303 -17.34 7.02 -3.67
C GLY A 303 -17.51 8.11 -2.61
N LEU A 304 -16.42 8.74 -2.18
CA LEU A 304 -16.44 9.91 -1.29
C LEU A 304 -17.27 11.05 -1.90
N ARG A 305 -16.94 11.49 -3.12
CA ARG A 305 -17.60 12.61 -3.81
C ARG A 305 -19.07 12.33 -4.10
N LYS A 306 -19.40 11.11 -4.53
CA LYS A 306 -20.76 10.63 -4.81
C LYS A 306 -21.68 10.73 -3.58
N ASN A 307 -21.11 10.58 -2.38
CA ASN A 307 -21.83 10.71 -1.12
C ASN A 307 -21.69 12.11 -0.48
N GLY A 308 -21.26 13.13 -1.25
CA GLY A 308 -21.22 14.55 -0.82
C GLY A 308 -19.94 14.94 -0.07
N GLY A 309 -18.96 14.06 0.06
CA GLY A 309 -17.67 14.37 0.67
C GLY A 309 -16.75 15.18 -0.27
N ARG A 310 -15.78 15.87 0.32
CA ARG A 310 -14.77 16.68 -0.39
C ARG A 310 -13.40 16.06 -0.24
N LEU A 311 -12.59 16.13 -1.30
CA LEU A 311 -11.15 15.79 -1.30
C LEU A 311 -10.36 17.03 -1.71
N GLU A 312 -9.54 17.53 -0.80
CA GLU A 312 -8.73 18.73 -0.97
C GLU A 312 -7.25 18.35 -0.99
N LEU A 313 -6.68 18.32 -2.21
CA LEU A 313 -5.25 18.06 -2.42
C LEU A 313 -4.42 19.32 -2.13
N ARG A 314 -3.10 19.16 -1.93
CA ARG A 314 -2.15 20.24 -1.60
C ARG A 314 -2.53 21.00 -0.32
N SER A 315 -3.26 20.36 0.56
CA SER A 315 -3.80 20.90 1.81
C SER A 315 -3.09 20.25 2.99
N HIS A 316 -1.91 20.78 3.33
CA HIS A 316 -1.09 20.26 4.41
C HIS A 316 -1.60 20.71 5.78
N VAL A 317 -1.94 19.75 6.64
CA VAL A 317 -2.29 20.00 8.04
C VAL A 317 -1.02 20.32 8.83
N GLU A 318 -1.02 21.48 9.48
CA GLU A 318 0.07 21.91 10.36
C GLU A 318 -0.19 21.47 11.82
N SER A 319 -1.45 21.55 12.25
CA SER A 319 -1.85 21.13 13.59
C SER A 319 -3.30 20.67 13.65
N VAL A 320 -3.60 19.81 14.62
CA VAL A 320 -4.97 19.52 15.08
C VAL A 320 -5.36 20.62 16.06
N ASP A 321 -6.56 21.20 15.90
CA ASP A 321 -7.12 22.17 16.82
C ASP A 321 -7.80 21.40 17.97
N VAL A 322 -7.43 21.77 19.23
CA VAL A 322 -7.97 21.13 20.45
C VAL A 322 -8.63 22.22 21.31
N ASP A 323 -9.84 21.94 21.77
CA ASP A 323 -10.54 22.81 22.71
C ASP A 323 -9.89 22.74 24.10
N GLY A 324 -9.42 23.87 24.59
CA GLY A 324 -8.65 23.94 25.83
C GLY A 324 -9.45 23.62 27.11
N ALA A 325 -10.77 23.67 27.07
CA ALA A 325 -11.62 23.39 28.22
C ALA A 325 -12.00 21.91 28.31
N SER A 326 -12.32 21.29 27.18
CA SER A 326 -12.76 19.88 27.11
C SER A 326 -11.64 18.91 26.77
N GLY A 327 -10.52 19.37 26.21
CA GLY A 327 -9.45 18.50 25.67
C GLY A 327 -9.86 17.75 24.39
N ARG A 328 -10.94 18.17 23.73
CA ARG A 328 -11.49 17.51 22.53
C ARG A 328 -10.83 18.04 21.25
N ALA A 329 -10.59 17.17 20.27
CA ALA A 329 -10.22 17.58 18.92
C ALA A 329 -11.42 18.24 18.22
N THR A 330 -11.23 19.45 17.66
CA THR A 330 -12.30 20.29 17.09
C THR A 330 -12.06 20.69 15.64
N GLY A 331 -10.97 20.28 15.03
CA GLY A 331 -10.64 20.59 13.65
C GLY A 331 -9.16 20.55 13.35
N VAL A 332 -8.78 21.18 12.25
CA VAL A 332 -7.39 21.28 11.82
C VAL A 332 -7.05 22.68 11.32
N THR A 333 -5.81 23.08 11.57
CA THR A 333 -5.20 24.27 10.97
C THR A 333 -4.25 23.85 9.87
N LEU A 334 -4.46 24.35 8.65
CA LEU A 334 -3.62 24.08 7.49
C LEU A 334 -2.39 25.00 7.49
N ARG A 335 -1.32 24.58 6.84
CA ARG A 335 -0.05 25.35 6.69
C ARG A 335 -0.23 26.74 6.09
N ASN A 336 -1.27 26.97 5.31
CA ASN A 336 -1.60 28.28 4.77
C ASN A 336 -2.37 29.19 5.75
N GLY A 337 -2.64 28.71 6.96
CA GLY A 337 -3.39 29.41 8.01
C GLY A 337 -4.90 29.23 7.99
N SER A 338 -5.47 28.52 7.01
CA SER A 338 -6.90 28.21 6.96
C SER A 338 -7.27 27.18 8.00
N LYS A 339 -8.50 27.23 8.48
CA LYS A 339 -9.03 26.29 9.47
C LYS A 339 -10.20 25.51 8.91
N ILE A 340 -10.25 24.22 9.23
CA ILE A 340 -11.41 23.37 8.96
C ILE A 340 -11.94 22.89 10.31
N VAL A 341 -13.13 23.37 10.67
CA VAL A 341 -13.76 22.99 11.93
C VAL A 341 -14.48 21.67 11.77
N ALA A 342 -14.18 20.71 12.63
CA ALA A 342 -14.82 19.40 12.71
C ALA A 342 -15.84 19.40 13.86
N LYS A 343 -17.12 19.19 13.57
CA LYS A 343 -18.17 19.15 14.61
C LYS A 343 -18.15 17.86 15.41
N GLU A 344 -17.81 16.76 14.76
CA GLU A 344 -17.87 15.43 15.37
C GLU A 344 -16.49 14.83 15.58
N ALA A 345 -15.62 14.83 14.55
CA ALA A 345 -14.33 14.16 14.65
C ALA A 345 -13.26 14.64 13.68
N VAL A 346 -12.01 14.46 14.09
CA VAL A 346 -10.81 14.48 13.27
C VAL A 346 -10.32 13.03 13.17
N ILE A 347 -10.17 12.51 11.95
CA ILE A 347 -9.60 11.19 11.68
C ILE A 347 -8.23 11.40 11.07
N SER A 348 -7.17 10.98 11.75
CA SER A 348 -5.80 11.03 11.20
C SER A 348 -5.45 9.73 10.50
N ASN A 349 -5.10 9.81 9.22
CA ASN A 349 -4.48 8.73 8.45
C ASN A 349 -2.97 8.99 8.22
N ALA A 350 -2.38 9.86 9.02
CA ALA A 350 -0.94 9.93 9.20
C ALA A 350 -0.48 8.81 10.13
N THR A 351 0.83 8.50 10.15
CA THR A 351 1.33 7.54 11.15
C THR A 351 1.01 8.04 12.57
N VAL A 352 0.92 7.14 13.52
CA VAL A 352 0.63 7.50 14.92
C VAL A 352 1.67 8.50 15.46
N TRP A 353 2.94 8.35 15.11
CA TRP A 353 4.02 9.29 15.48
C TRP A 353 3.88 10.66 14.81
N ASP A 354 3.45 10.71 13.56
CA ASP A 354 3.21 11.98 12.85
C ASP A 354 1.93 12.63 13.33
N THR A 355 0.93 11.85 13.72
CA THR A 355 -0.29 12.33 14.38
C THR A 355 0.07 13.00 15.71
N LEU A 356 0.90 12.36 16.53
CA LEU A 356 1.35 12.95 17.80
C LEU A 356 2.10 14.28 17.59
N LYS A 357 2.90 14.42 16.53
CA LYS A 357 3.65 15.66 16.22
C LYS A 357 2.77 16.83 15.82
N ILE A 358 1.59 16.59 15.25
CA ILE A 358 0.66 17.66 14.85
C ILE A 358 -0.36 17.99 15.93
N LEU A 359 -0.34 17.31 17.08
CA LEU A 359 -1.08 17.75 18.26
C LEU A 359 -0.40 18.97 18.90
N PRO A 360 -1.16 19.88 19.52
CA PRO A 360 -0.57 20.95 20.32
C PRO A 360 0.32 20.38 21.43
N PRO A 361 1.42 21.05 21.80
CA PRO A 361 2.24 20.63 22.92
C PRO A 361 1.39 20.39 24.18
N ASN A 362 1.65 19.30 24.88
CA ASN A 362 0.98 18.91 26.12
C ASN A 362 -0.54 18.67 26.00
N ALA A 363 -1.09 18.60 24.78
CA ALA A 363 -2.54 18.37 24.59
C ALA A 363 -3.03 17.07 25.23
N MET A 364 -2.18 16.05 25.32
CA MET A 364 -2.51 14.75 25.92
C MET A 364 -2.41 14.74 27.45
N GLU A 365 -1.66 15.65 28.09
CA GLU A 365 -1.48 15.69 29.56
C GLU A 365 -2.80 15.91 30.32
N SER A 366 -3.74 16.66 29.72
CA SER A 366 -5.07 16.90 30.30
C SER A 366 -6.10 15.81 29.98
N VAL A 367 -5.72 14.83 29.16
CA VAL A 367 -6.62 13.76 28.70
C VAL A 367 -6.39 12.51 29.53
N LYS A 368 -7.45 11.92 30.08
CA LYS A 368 -7.36 10.68 30.85
C LYS A 368 -6.78 9.54 29.98
N GLY A 369 -5.63 8.98 30.40
CA GLY A 369 -4.90 7.95 29.64
C GLY A 369 -4.04 8.52 28.52
N GLY A 370 -3.94 9.84 28.39
CA GLY A 370 -3.17 10.51 27.36
C GLY A 370 -1.67 10.29 27.52
N ASP A 371 -1.13 10.40 28.73
CA ASP A 371 0.29 10.14 29.00
C ASP A 371 0.70 8.70 28.69
N ASP A 372 -0.16 7.73 29.05
CA ASP A 372 0.07 6.32 28.75
C ASP A 372 0.10 6.08 27.23
N TRP A 373 -0.83 6.69 26.50
CA TRP A 373 -0.86 6.59 25.05
C TRP A 373 0.38 7.24 24.40
N VAL A 374 0.80 8.42 24.86
CA VAL A 374 2.03 9.08 24.38
C VAL A 374 3.25 8.21 24.64
N LYS A 375 3.32 7.59 25.82
CA LYS A 375 4.39 6.65 26.17
C LYS A 375 4.37 5.44 25.23
N GLU A 376 3.22 4.80 25.04
CA GLU A 376 3.03 3.66 24.12
C GLU A 376 3.49 4.01 22.69
N VAL A 377 3.04 5.16 22.15
CA VAL A 377 3.46 5.63 20.82
C VAL A 377 4.97 5.82 20.72
N ASN A 378 5.61 6.39 21.73
CA ASN A 378 7.05 6.63 21.72
C ASN A 378 7.88 5.34 21.90
N GLU A 379 7.36 4.35 22.60
CA GLU A 379 8.00 3.04 22.81
C GLU A 379 7.75 2.06 21.66
N THR A 380 6.72 2.31 20.84
CA THR A 380 6.39 1.47 19.69
C THR A 380 7.51 1.46 18.65
N LYS A 381 7.99 0.27 18.30
CA LYS A 381 9.03 0.08 17.29
C LYS A 381 8.47 0.36 15.89
N THR A 382 9.30 0.90 15.02
CA THR A 382 8.99 1.13 13.61
C THR A 382 9.53 0.01 12.75
N CYS A 383 8.80 -0.39 11.71
CA CYS A 383 9.38 -1.20 10.63
C CYS A 383 10.52 -0.42 9.95
N ALA A 384 11.48 -1.13 9.40
CA ALA A 384 12.50 -0.54 8.53
C ALA A 384 11.86 0.05 7.26
N SER A 385 12.63 0.80 6.51
CA SER A 385 12.21 1.41 5.26
C SER A 385 12.43 0.46 4.07
N PHE A 386 12.45 1.00 2.88
CA PHE A 386 12.67 0.23 1.65
C PHE A 386 13.40 1.02 0.58
N MET A 387 14.08 0.29 -0.30
CA MET A 387 14.60 0.80 -1.57
C MET A 387 13.61 0.48 -2.67
N HIS A 388 13.51 1.35 -3.67
CA HIS A 388 12.72 1.15 -4.88
C HIS A 388 13.55 1.28 -6.13
N LEU A 389 13.24 0.48 -7.13
CA LEU A 389 13.70 0.62 -8.50
C LEU A 389 12.48 0.60 -9.43
N HIS A 390 12.28 1.68 -10.16
CA HIS A 390 11.24 1.78 -11.17
C HIS A 390 11.89 1.85 -12.55
N LEU A 391 11.47 0.97 -13.44
CA LEU A 391 12.01 0.90 -14.81
C LEU A 391 10.87 1.00 -15.84
N GLY A 392 11.14 1.75 -16.91
CA GLY A 392 10.44 1.61 -18.17
C GLY A 392 11.38 0.94 -19.16
N ILE A 393 10.98 -0.16 -19.78
CA ILE A 393 11.85 -0.98 -20.62
C ILE A 393 11.23 -1.28 -21.99
N ASP A 394 12.10 -1.57 -22.97
CA ASP A 394 11.70 -2.18 -24.24
C ASP A 394 11.30 -3.64 -24.03
N ALA A 395 10.07 -4.00 -24.47
CA ALA A 395 9.53 -5.35 -24.33
C ALA A 395 9.80 -6.25 -25.54
N ALA A 396 10.45 -5.75 -26.60
CA ALA A 396 10.66 -6.50 -27.83
C ALA A 396 11.42 -7.81 -27.56
N GLY A 397 10.81 -8.96 -27.95
CA GLY A 397 11.39 -10.29 -27.80
C GLY A 397 11.38 -10.86 -26.38
N LEU A 398 10.69 -10.24 -25.44
CA LEU A 398 10.39 -10.86 -24.14
C LEU A 398 9.33 -11.96 -24.32
N PRO A 399 9.32 -12.98 -23.44
CA PRO A 399 8.32 -14.04 -23.49
C PRO A 399 6.90 -13.50 -23.28
N ASP A 400 5.93 -14.08 -24.01
CA ASP A 400 4.51 -13.73 -23.84
C ASP A 400 3.93 -14.23 -22.51
N ASP A 401 4.58 -15.20 -21.87
CA ASP A 401 4.25 -15.79 -20.56
C ASP A 401 5.07 -15.22 -19.40
N LEU A 402 5.58 -13.99 -19.56
CA LEU A 402 6.28 -13.30 -18.48
C LEU A 402 5.31 -13.06 -17.30
N GLU A 403 5.72 -13.49 -16.11
CA GLU A 403 4.90 -13.34 -14.91
C GLU A 403 4.89 -11.89 -14.40
N ILE A 404 3.75 -11.49 -13.83
CA ILE A 404 3.62 -10.16 -13.23
C ILE A 404 4.48 -10.03 -11.97
N HIS A 405 4.54 -11.06 -11.12
CA HIS A 405 5.23 -11.00 -9.84
C HIS A 405 6.39 -11.98 -9.77
N HIS A 406 7.52 -11.50 -9.22
CA HIS A 406 8.68 -12.30 -8.90
C HIS A 406 9.13 -12.01 -7.47
N ILE A 407 9.33 -13.06 -6.68
CA ILE A 407 9.89 -13.01 -5.34
C ILE A 407 11.31 -13.54 -5.41
N TYR A 408 12.25 -12.74 -4.93
CA TYR A 408 13.66 -13.10 -4.85
C TYR A 408 14.09 -13.17 -3.38
N VAL A 409 14.69 -14.28 -2.96
CA VAL A 409 15.38 -14.44 -1.68
C VAL A 409 16.78 -14.93 -1.95
N ALA A 410 17.79 -14.21 -1.44
CA ALA A 410 19.19 -14.51 -1.74
C ALA A 410 19.74 -15.69 -0.90
N ASP A 411 19.38 -15.73 0.39
CA ASP A 411 19.98 -16.66 1.35
C ASP A 411 19.05 -16.88 2.55
N TRP A 412 18.70 -18.14 2.83
CA TRP A 412 17.86 -18.49 3.97
C TRP A 412 18.54 -18.30 5.33
N ASP A 413 19.86 -18.52 5.40
CA ASP A 413 20.60 -18.43 6.67
C ASP A 413 20.64 -17.01 7.23
N ARG A 414 20.43 -16.02 6.37
CA ARG A 414 20.33 -14.61 6.77
C ARG A 414 18.94 -14.22 7.31
N GLY A 415 17.92 -15.04 7.03
CA GLY A 415 16.53 -14.73 7.31
C GLY A 415 15.91 -13.75 6.31
N VAL A 416 14.61 -13.84 6.10
CA VAL A 416 13.88 -13.04 5.08
C VAL A 416 13.88 -11.54 5.39
N THR A 417 13.93 -11.17 6.65
CA THR A 417 13.93 -9.78 7.13
C THR A 417 15.31 -9.10 7.07
N ALA A 418 16.37 -9.87 6.78
CA ALA A 418 17.71 -9.31 6.71
C ALA A 418 17.84 -8.28 5.58
N GLU A 419 18.70 -7.29 5.79
CA GLU A 419 18.99 -6.26 4.79
C GLU A 419 19.32 -6.85 3.42
N GLN A 420 18.66 -6.35 2.37
CA GLN A 420 18.92 -6.75 0.97
C GLN A 420 18.80 -8.26 0.71
N ASN A 421 18.07 -9.01 1.53
CA ASN A 421 17.93 -10.45 1.36
C ASN A 421 16.68 -10.84 0.56
N MET A 422 15.60 -10.08 0.67
CA MET A 422 14.36 -10.31 -0.08
C MET A 422 14.03 -9.10 -0.95
N VAL A 423 13.61 -9.36 -2.19
CA VAL A 423 13.14 -8.36 -3.15
C VAL A 423 11.85 -8.84 -3.79
N LEU A 424 10.91 -7.92 -3.93
CA LEU A 424 9.70 -8.11 -4.71
C LEU A 424 9.84 -7.36 -6.03
N VAL A 425 9.46 -8.00 -7.13
CA VAL A 425 9.42 -7.40 -8.47
C VAL A 425 8.01 -7.53 -9.01
N SER A 426 7.47 -6.45 -9.54
CA SER A 426 6.17 -6.40 -10.23
C SER A 426 6.35 -5.82 -11.63
N ILE A 427 5.83 -6.53 -12.63
CA ILE A 427 5.81 -6.11 -14.04
C ILE A 427 4.34 -5.90 -14.43
N ALA A 428 3.72 -4.89 -13.83
CA ALA A 428 2.28 -4.67 -13.87
C ALA A 428 1.67 -4.58 -15.28
N SER A 429 2.43 -4.07 -16.24
CA SER A 429 2.02 -3.97 -17.64
C SER A 429 1.87 -5.30 -18.38
N VAL A 430 2.29 -6.41 -17.79
CA VAL A 430 1.99 -7.78 -18.31
C VAL A 430 0.49 -8.05 -18.26
N LEU A 431 -0.18 -7.63 -17.19
CA LEU A 431 -1.63 -7.80 -17.03
C LEU A 431 -2.43 -6.58 -17.54
N ASP A 432 -1.86 -5.38 -17.41
CA ASP A 432 -2.49 -4.16 -17.90
C ASP A 432 -1.55 -3.36 -18.80
N PRO A 433 -1.56 -3.63 -20.12
CA PRO A 433 -0.70 -2.92 -21.07
C PRO A 433 -0.88 -1.40 -21.09
N SER A 434 -1.99 -0.86 -20.57
CA SER A 434 -2.22 0.59 -20.50
C SER A 434 -1.28 1.34 -19.56
N LEU A 435 -0.56 0.62 -18.70
CA LEU A 435 0.41 1.18 -17.75
C LEU A 435 1.75 1.56 -18.41
N ALA A 436 2.00 1.13 -19.64
CA ALA A 436 3.21 1.46 -20.39
C ALA A 436 2.89 1.86 -21.84
N PRO A 437 3.79 2.55 -22.56
CA PRO A 437 3.64 2.74 -23.99
C PRO A 437 3.61 1.42 -24.75
N GLU A 438 3.03 1.41 -25.95
CA GLU A 438 2.97 0.22 -26.80
C GLU A 438 4.37 -0.41 -27.02
N GLY A 439 4.47 -1.72 -26.84
CA GLY A 439 5.72 -2.49 -26.95
C GLY A 439 6.70 -2.27 -25.80
N LYS A 440 6.23 -1.73 -24.68
CA LYS A 440 7.05 -1.47 -23.48
C LYS A 440 6.46 -2.14 -22.26
N HIS A 441 7.31 -2.30 -21.21
CA HIS A 441 6.88 -2.69 -19.87
C HIS A 441 7.31 -1.69 -18.82
N VAL A 442 6.51 -1.61 -17.74
CA VAL A 442 6.84 -0.92 -16.50
C VAL A 442 7.17 -1.96 -15.43
N ILE A 443 8.28 -1.72 -14.70
CA ILE A 443 8.74 -2.61 -13.62
C ILE A 443 8.87 -1.81 -12.34
N HIS A 444 8.43 -2.39 -11.24
CA HIS A 444 8.66 -1.91 -9.89
C HIS A 444 9.32 -3.03 -9.07
N ALA A 445 10.56 -2.81 -8.63
CA ALA A 445 11.25 -3.70 -7.71
C ALA A 445 11.53 -2.98 -6.39
N TYR A 446 11.36 -3.67 -5.26
CA TYR A 446 11.60 -3.07 -3.95
C TYR A 446 12.00 -4.09 -2.88
N THR A 447 12.71 -3.60 -1.85
CA THR A 447 13.03 -4.36 -0.64
C THR A 447 11.92 -4.13 0.39
N PRO A 448 11.12 -5.13 0.78
CA PRO A 448 9.97 -4.90 1.65
C PRO A 448 10.42 -4.75 3.13
N GLY A 449 10.43 -3.53 3.67
CA GLY A 449 10.66 -3.28 5.10
C GLY A 449 12.00 -3.75 5.67
N ASN A 450 13.06 -3.84 4.85
CA ASN A 450 14.37 -4.31 5.27
C ASN A 450 15.54 -3.37 4.92
N GLU A 451 15.24 -2.09 4.63
CA GLU A 451 16.26 -1.07 4.41
C GLU A 451 16.39 -0.18 5.65
N PRO A 452 17.52 -0.20 6.37
CA PRO A 452 17.73 0.61 7.57
C PRO A 452 17.76 2.10 7.24
N LEU A 453 16.96 2.91 7.96
CA LEU A 453 17.00 4.36 7.81
C LEU A 453 18.33 4.95 8.29
N GLU A 454 18.96 4.32 9.28
CA GLU A 454 20.18 4.78 9.94
C GLU A 454 21.32 5.04 8.95
N LEU A 455 21.40 4.24 7.89
CA LEU A 455 22.38 4.40 6.81
C LEU A 455 22.19 5.72 6.01
N TRP A 456 20.99 6.29 6.07
CA TRP A 456 20.60 7.47 5.29
C TRP A 456 20.51 8.73 6.13
N GLN A 457 20.61 8.60 7.46
CA GLN A 457 20.54 9.75 8.37
C GLN A 457 21.72 10.69 8.15
N GLY A 458 21.41 11.99 8.11
CA GLY A 458 22.42 13.04 7.91
C GLY A 458 22.87 13.22 6.45
N LEU A 459 22.46 12.35 5.52
CA LEU A 459 22.75 12.52 4.11
C LEU A 459 21.82 13.57 3.48
N GLU A 460 22.39 14.44 2.68
CA GLU A 460 21.62 15.38 1.87
C GLU A 460 21.40 14.81 0.46
N ARG A 461 20.12 14.80 0.02
CA ARG A 461 19.73 14.26 -1.30
C ARG A 461 20.42 15.04 -2.43
N GLY A 462 20.96 14.30 -3.40
CA GLY A 462 21.66 14.85 -4.56
C GLY A 462 23.14 15.12 -4.31
N THR A 463 23.68 14.84 -3.12
CA THR A 463 25.12 14.85 -2.88
C THR A 463 25.78 13.60 -3.46
N PRO A 464 27.07 13.65 -3.82
CA PRO A 464 27.78 12.47 -4.34
C PRO A 464 27.75 11.27 -3.39
N GLU A 465 27.79 11.51 -2.08
CA GLU A 465 27.73 10.48 -1.07
C GLU A 465 26.35 9.78 -1.05
N TYR A 466 25.27 10.57 -1.08
CA TYR A 466 23.91 10.05 -1.18
C TYR A 466 23.69 9.24 -2.47
N GLU A 467 24.14 9.74 -3.63
CA GLU A 467 23.95 9.03 -4.90
C GLU A 467 24.80 7.74 -4.95
N ARG A 468 26.02 7.74 -4.40
CA ARG A 468 26.85 6.52 -4.28
C ARG A 468 26.17 5.45 -3.41
N LEU A 469 25.67 5.82 -2.23
CA LEU A 469 24.95 4.89 -1.35
C LEU A 469 23.70 4.35 -2.03
N LYS A 470 22.97 5.21 -2.72
CA LYS A 470 21.76 4.85 -3.46
C LYS A 470 22.03 3.84 -4.58
N GLU A 471 23.13 4.01 -5.32
CA GLU A 471 23.57 3.06 -6.33
C GLU A 471 23.95 1.72 -5.70
N GLU A 472 24.79 1.74 -4.67
CA GLU A 472 25.22 0.55 -3.93
C GLU A 472 24.01 -0.24 -3.39
N ARG A 473 23.10 0.43 -2.69
CA ARG A 473 21.94 -0.21 -2.05
C ARG A 473 20.90 -0.70 -3.06
N SER A 474 20.83 -0.11 -4.25
CA SER A 474 19.93 -0.56 -5.32
C SER A 474 20.42 -1.80 -6.08
N ALA A 475 21.68 -2.22 -5.89
CA ALA A 475 22.26 -3.33 -6.64
C ALA A 475 21.50 -4.65 -6.46
N VAL A 476 20.91 -4.90 -5.29
CA VAL A 476 20.06 -6.09 -5.05
C VAL A 476 18.80 -6.07 -5.89
N LEU A 477 18.19 -4.90 -6.09
CA LEU A 477 16.98 -4.74 -6.90
C LEU A 477 17.27 -5.09 -8.36
N TRP A 478 18.40 -4.62 -8.88
CA TRP A 478 18.83 -4.96 -10.23
C TRP A 478 19.05 -6.47 -10.38
N ARG A 479 19.73 -7.12 -9.42
CA ARG A 479 19.92 -8.59 -9.44
C ARG A 479 18.59 -9.35 -9.45
N ALA A 480 17.61 -8.88 -8.70
CA ALA A 480 16.29 -9.51 -8.69
C ALA A 480 15.55 -9.35 -10.04
N VAL A 481 15.63 -8.16 -10.65
CA VAL A 481 15.03 -7.93 -11.98
C VAL A 481 15.77 -8.73 -13.06
N GLU A 482 17.10 -8.83 -13.00
CA GLU A 482 17.93 -9.66 -13.91
C GLU A 482 17.59 -11.16 -13.83
N LYS A 483 17.03 -11.64 -12.71
CA LYS A 483 16.49 -13.02 -12.62
C LYS A 483 15.23 -13.21 -13.45
N ALA A 484 14.39 -12.19 -13.55
CA ALA A 484 13.18 -12.20 -14.39
C ALA A 484 13.51 -11.92 -15.86
N ILE A 485 14.37 -10.92 -16.12
CA ILE A 485 14.76 -10.44 -17.46
C ILE A 485 16.27 -10.28 -17.48
N PRO A 486 17.05 -11.30 -17.94
CA PRO A 486 18.51 -11.30 -17.85
C PRO A 486 19.21 -10.14 -18.56
N ASP A 487 18.65 -9.63 -19.63
CA ASP A 487 19.17 -8.52 -20.44
C ASP A 487 18.48 -7.17 -20.14
N VAL A 488 17.83 -7.06 -18.97
CA VAL A 488 17.03 -5.87 -18.61
C VAL A 488 17.82 -4.56 -18.74
N ARG A 489 19.13 -4.56 -18.41
CA ARG A 489 19.93 -3.34 -18.47
C ARG A 489 20.05 -2.75 -19.88
N ASP A 490 20.08 -3.61 -20.89
CA ASP A 490 20.15 -3.18 -22.29
C ASP A 490 18.79 -2.67 -22.80
N ARG A 491 17.71 -2.98 -22.09
CA ARG A 491 16.32 -2.60 -22.44
C ARG A 491 15.83 -1.33 -21.78
N VAL A 492 16.58 -0.79 -20.80
CA VAL A 492 16.13 0.34 -19.96
C VAL A 492 16.01 1.63 -20.77
N GLU A 493 14.82 2.22 -20.78
CA GLU A 493 14.55 3.56 -21.30
C GLU A 493 14.38 4.60 -20.18
N LYS A 494 13.84 4.16 -19.04
CA LYS A 494 13.63 4.98 -17.85
C LYS A 494 14.09 4.23 -16.62
N SER A 495 14.76 4.91 -15.70
CA SER A 495 15.19 4.35 -14.42
C SER A 495 15.08 5.39 -13.31
N PHE A 496 14.45 5.01 -12.22
CA PHE A 496 14.32 5.83 -11.03
C PHE A 496 14.56 4.97 -9.79
N VAL A 497 15.45 5.42 -8.92
CA VAL A 497 15.73 4.76 -7.64
C VAL A 497 15.18 5.61 -6.50
N GLY A 498 14.34 5.01 -5.66
CA GLY A 498 13.85 5.59 -4.41
C GLY A 498 14.62 5.05 -3.21
N SER A 499 14.88 5.89 -2.23
CA SER A 499 15.52 5.56 -0.95
C SER A 499 14.58 5.85 0.21
N PRO A 500 14.92 5.48 1.46
CA PRO A 500 14.18 5.88 2.66
C PRO A 500 13.88 7.39 2.72
N LEU A 501 14.85 8.24 2.35
CA LEU A 501 14.65 9.69 2.30
C LEU A 501 13.68 10.13 1.19
N THR A 502 13.54 9.34 0.12
CA THR A 502 12.53 9.57 -0.92
C THR A 502 11.14 9.33 -0.34
N GLN A 503 10.95 8.21 0.37
CA GLN A 503 9.68 7.86 1.02
C GLN A 503 9.30 8.89 2.09
N GLN A 504 10.23 9.24 2.97
CA GLN A 504 10.01 10.26 3.99
C GLN A 504 9.58 11.61 3.36
N ARG A 505 10.17 11.99 2.25
CA ARG A 505 9.85 13.25 1.56
C ARG A 505 8.47 13.25 0.91
N TRP A 506 8.18 12.22 0.12
CA TRP A 506 6.98 12.19 -0.71
C TRP A 506 5.74 11.73 0.03
N GLN A 507 5.87 10.67 0.83
CA GLN A 507 4.75 10.15 1.61
C GLN A 507 4.62 10.80 2.98
N ARG A 508 5.61 11.62 3.40
CA ARG A 508 5.66 12.29 4.71
C ARG A 508 5.51 11.34 5.89
N ARG A 509 5.94 10.11 5.73
CA ARG A 509 5.86 9.06 6.76
C ARG A 509 7.01 9.19 7.74
N HIS A 510 6.71 8.97 9.00
CA HIS A 510 7.72 8.86 10.06
C HIS A 510 8.82 7.88 9.64
N LYS A 511 10.07 8.36 9.62
CA LYS A 511 11.26 7.57 9.22
C LYS A 511 11.17 6.88 7.85
N GLY A 512 10.22 7.25 6.98
CA GLY A 512 10.03 6.58 5.69
C GLY A 512 9.71 5.09 5.80
N THR A 513 9.06 4.64 6.86
CA THR A 513 8.76 3.23 7.16
C THR A 513 7.99 2.55 6.04
N TYR A 514 8.24 1.24 5.84
CA TYR A 514 7.48 0.39 4.91
C TYR A 514 6.01 0.27 5.29
N GLY A 515 5.76 -0.15 6.51
CA GLY A 515 4.45 -0.25 7.13
C GLY A 515 4.39 0.61 8.38
N GLY A 516 3.45 0.36 9.24
CA GLY A 516 3.30 1.12 10.47
C GLY A 516 4.27 0.70 11.55
N THR A 517 3.80 -0.13 12.43
CA THR A 517 4.48 -0.56 13.64
C THR A 517 5.19 -1.88 13.42
N GLY A 518 6.40 -1.99 13.92
CA GLY A 518 7.06 -3.27 14.14
C GLY A 518 6.51 -3.88 15.43
N TRP A 519 5.47 -4.69 15.34
CA TRP A 519 4.89 -5.41 16.47
C TRP A 519 5.81 -6.47 17.09
N ILE A 520 7.05 -6.56 16.60
CA ILE A 520 8.04 -7.54 17.03
C ILE A 520 8.45 -7.21 18.45
N THR A 521 7.89 -7.93 19.40
CA THR A 521 8.47 -8.10 20.71
C THR A 521 8.95 -9.55 20.76
N GLU A 522 10.26 -9.76 20.69
CA GLU A 522 10.87 -11.09 20.73
C GLU A 522 10.44 -11.91 21.95
N ASP A 523 9.94 -11.25 22.99
CA ASP A 523 9.53 -11.82 24.26
C ASP A 523 8.02 -11.75 24.54
N SER A 524 7.18 -11.30 23.59
CA SER A 524 5.73 -11.19 23.83
C SER A 524 4.98 -12.40 23.27
N ASP A 525 4.13 -12.99 24.11
CA ASP A 525 3.19 -14.03 23.70
C ASP A 525 1.96 -13.46 22.97
N THR A 526 1.82 -12.14 22.93
CA THR A 526 0.66 -11.45 22.33
C THR A 526 1.09 -10.26 21.51
N ILE A 527 0.40 -10.03 20.39
CA ILE A 527 0.56 -8.82 19.57
C ILE A 527 -0.51 -7.82 20.03
N PRO A 528 -0.13 -6.57 20.37
CA PRO A 528 -1.09 -5.57 20.80
C PRO A 528 -2.12 -5.27 19.71
N ILE A 529 -3.40 -5.32 20.05
CA ILE A 529 -4.48 -4.89 19.16
C ILE A 529 -4.82 -3.45 19.48
N THR A 530 -4.54 -2.56 18.56
CA THR A 530 -4.88 -1.15 18.68
C THR A 530 -6.21 -0.87 17.98
N SER A 531 -6.99 0.05 18.52
CA SER A 531 -8.24 0.53 17.97
C SER A 531 -8.01 1.80 17.15
N ALA A 532 -8.99 2.20 16.32
CA ALA A 532 -8.98 3.51 15.68
C ALA A 532 -9.20 4.66 16.68
N THR A 533 -9.71 4.39 17.88
CA THR A 533 -9.95 5.38 18.92
C THR A 533 -8.64 5.79 19.62
N THR A 534 -8.56 7.05 20.03
CA THR A 534 -7.50 7.55 20.93
C THR A 534 -8.11 7.97 22.26
N PRO A 535 -7.29 8.20 23.31
CA PRO A 535 -7.80 8.77 24.55
C PRO A 535 -8.41 10.18 24.40
N MET A 536 -8.01 10.94 23.37
CA MET A 536 -8.54 12.28 23.08
C MET A 536 -9.91 12.17 22.41
N ASP A 537 -10.93 12.71 23.05
CA ASP A 537 -12.27 12.75 22.46
C ASP A 537 -12.26 13.47 21.10
N GLY A 538 -12.97 12.92 20.12
CA GLY A 538 -13.03 13.44 18.76
C GLY A 538 -11.79 13.25 17.91
N LEU A 539 -10.73 12.54 18.38
CA LEU A 539 -9.57 12.17 17.59
C LEU A 539 -9.52 10.66 17.35
N PHE A 540 -9.45 10.28 16.09
CA PHE A 540 -9.25 8.89 15.64
C PHE A 540 -7.97 8.77 14.84
N VAL A 541 -7.31 7.61 14.89
CA VAL A 541 -6.14 7.28 14.07
C VAL A 541 -6.46 6.03 13.26
N VAL A 542 -6.27 6.12 11.94
CA VAL A 542 -6.44 5.00 11.00
C VAL A 542 -5.17 4.81 10.19
N GLY A 543 -5.09 3.72 9.43
CA GLY A 543 -3.91 3.43 8.62
C GLY A 543 -3.05 2.34 9.25
N ASP A 544 -1.88 2.14 8.69
CA ASP A 544 -1.00 1.01 8.96
C ASP A 544 -0.20 1.07 10.27
N SER A 545 -0.33 2.16 11.03
CA SER A 545 0.25 2.27 12.37
C SER A 545 -0.60 1.59 13.46
N ASN A 546 -1.78 1.10 13.10
CA ASN A 546 -2.67 0.37 13.98
C ASN A 546 -2.72 -1.11 13.59
N PHE A 547 -3.22 -1.95 14.50
CA PHE A 547 -3.49 -3.35 14.20
C PHE A 547 -4.61 -3.46 13.12
N PRO A 548 -4.51 -4.35 12.11
CA PRO A 548 -3.49 -5.40 11.90
C PRO A 548 -2.24 -4.96 11.12
N GLY A 549 -1.98 -3.69 10.93
CA GLY A 549 -0.73 -3.21 10.34
C GLY A 549 -0.84 -2.83 8.86
N PRO A 550 0.22 -3.05 8.07
CA PRO A 550 0.27 -2.66 6.66
C PRO A 550 -0.62 -3.55 5.78
N GLY A 551 -0.87 -3.08 4.55
CA GLY A 551 -1.65 -3.77 3.54
C GLY A 551 -3.01 -3.12 3.28
N VAL A 552 -3.48 -3.23 2.03
CA VAL A 552 -4.74 -2.61 1.59
C VAL A 552 -5.94 -3.12 2.40
N PRO A 553 -6.09 -4.43 2.67
CA PRO A 553 -7.18 -4.93 3.51
C PRO A 553 -7.15 -4.36 4.94
N SER A 554 -5.97 -4.33 5.55
CA SER A 554 -5.76 -3.87 6.93
C SER A 554 -6.14 -2.41 7.12
N VAL A 555 -5.62 -1.54 6.27
CA VAL A 555 -5.92 -0.10 6.38
C VAL A 555 -7.37 0.22 6.04
N ALA A 556 -8.01 -0.57 5.17
CA ALA A 556 -9.45 -0.46 4.90
C ALA A 556 -10.29 -0.89 6.10
N ALA A 557 -9.87 -1.94 6.84
CA ALA A 557 -10.50 -2.36 8.08
C ALA A 557 -10.50 -1.24 9.13
N HIS A 558 -9.40 -0.49 9.24
CA HIS A 558 -9.37 0.70 10.11
C HIS A 558 -10.32 1.79 9.65
N GLY A 559 -10.44 1.99 8.32
CA GLY A 559 -11.43 2.90 7.75
C GLY A 559 -12.86 2.53 8.16
N TRP A 560 -13.20 1.23 8.14
CA TRP A 560 -14.47 0.72 8.68
C TRP A 560 -14.62 1.06 10.15
N SER A 561 -13.64 0.72 10.99
CA SER A 561 -13.67 0.96 12.43
C SER A 561 -13.96 2.43 12.77
N ALA A 562 -13.19 3.36 12.23
CA ALA A 562 -13.39 4.80 12.50
C ALA A 562 -14.76 5.31 12.01
N ALA A 563 -15.23 4.85 10.84
CA ALA A 563 -16.53 5.25 10.33
C ALA A 563 -17.68 4.74 11.21
N HIS A 564 -17.53 3.55 11.83
CA HIS A 564 -18.54 2.96 12.71
C HIS A 564 -18.66 3.66 14.06
N GLU A 565 -17.55 4.21 14.58
CA GLU A 565 -17.61 5.03 15.81
C GLU A 565 -18.48 6.30 15.61
N LEU A 566 -18.60 6.76 14.37
CA LEU A 566 -19.38 7.95 14.02
C LEU A 566 -20.77 7.62 13.45
N ALA A 567 -21.02 6.38 13.07
CA ALA A 567 -22.26 5.97 12.43
C ALA A 567 -23.34 5.61 13.46
N PRO A 568 -24.60 6.01 13.27
CA PRO A 568 -25.72 5.41 13.99
C PRO A 568 -25.77 3.89 13.77
N PHE A 569 -25.96 3.09 14.82
CA PHE A 569 -25.88 1.63 14.74
C PHE A 569 -26.86 1.03 13.70
N TRP A 570 -28.04 1.60 13.52
CA TRP A 570 -29.00 1.10 12.53
C TRP A 570 -28.52 1.27 11.08
N LYS A 571 -27.74 2.33 10.78
CA LYS A 571 -27.12 2.49 9.47
C LYS A 571 -26.02 1.45 9.24
N GLN A 572 -25.27 1.11 10.28
CA GLN A 572 -24.31 0.01 10.22
C GLN A 572 -25.01 -1.33 9.99
N CYS A 573 -26.13 -1.62 10.68
CA CYS A 573 -26.92 -2.82 10.44
C CYS A 573 -27.40 -2.91 8.98
N GLN A 574 -27.91 -1.81 8.42
CA GLN A 574 -28.29 -1.74 7.00
C GLN A 574 -27.10 -1.98 6.06
N MET A 575 -25.93 -1.48 6.44
CA MET A 575 -24.69 -1.72 5.69
C MET A 575 -24.26 -3.18 5.76
N LEU A 576 -24.36 -3.81 6.93
CA LEU A 576 -24.09 -5.24 7.12
C LEU A 576 -24.97 -6.12 6.23
N ASP A 577 -26.25 -5.76 6.05
CA ASP A 577 -27.15 -6.47 5.13
C ASP A 577 -26.69 -6.40 3.66
N LYS A 578 -25.89 -5.37 3.32
CA LYS A 578 -25.33 -5.18 1.99
C LYS A 578 -23.96 -5.88 1.82
N VAL A 579 -23.11 -5.84 2.85
CA VAL A 579 -21.68 -6.19 2.72
C VAL A 579 -21.23 -7.39 3.54
N ALA A 580 -22.04 -7.91 4.43
CA ALA A 580 -21.69 -9.16 5.12
C ALA A 580 -21.93 -10.34 4.18
N PRO A 581 -20.94 -11.22 3.98
CA PRO A 581 -21.08 -12.41 3.15
C PRO A 581 -22.04 -13.43 3.73
#